data_f681be1074b56a4c5dd1813ccf4ab8a2
#
_entry.id   f681be1074b56a4c5dd1813ccf4ab8a2
#
_cell.length_a   1.000
_cell.length_b   1.000
_cell.length_c   1.000
_cell.angle_alpha   90.00
_cell.angle_beta   90.00
_cell.angle_gamma   90.00
#
_symmetry.space_group_name_H-M   'P 1'
#
loop_
_entity.id
_entity.type
_entity.pdbx_description
1 polymer ?
#
loop_
_entity_poly.entity_id
_entity_poly.type
_entity_poly.pdbx_seq_one_letter_code
_entity_poly.pdbx_strand_id
1 'polypeptide(L)'
;MKNHAFPEYPLYRAWTSPRIRAKLQQRDGIHIMDIDEAMTQLKADGIRNVVVQPTYVITGFESDAMKEKVLAHKKDFDSVIICDSLMVTKQDKEEVCQAIAQEYHPDSDEILLFMGHGTEHVANELYPEMDELFKHFGYSNMHMGTVEGDFSIESFLDKLKNMHPAHVHLAPFMIVAGDHATNDMSGEDDDSWKSILEKEGY
;
A
#
# COMPACT_ATOMS: atom_id res chain seq x y z
N MET A 1 -3.81 -10.46 17.72
CA MET A 1 -3.03 -9.19 17.71
C MET A 1 -3.41 -8.42 18.95
N LYS A 2 -2.46 -7.86 19.69
CA LYS A 2 -2.79 -6.98 20.83
C LYS A 2 -2.87 -5.55 20.35
N ASN A 3 -3.95 -4.86 20.70
CA ASN A 3 -4.06 -3.42 20.48
C ASN A 3 -3.25 -2.69 21.56
N HIS A 4 -2.06 -2.21 21.20
CA HIS A 4 -1.18 -1.52 22.16
C HIS A 4 -1.49 -0.02 22.26
N ALA A 5 -2.04 0.58 21.21
CA ALA A 5 -2.37 1.99 21.18
C ALA A 5 -3.69 2.30 21.92
N PHE A 6 -4.67 1.39 21.82
CA PHE A 6 -6.00 1.54 22.39
C PHE A 6 -6.43 0.22 23.07
N PRO A 7 -5.77 -0.15 24.19
CA PRO A 7 -5.98 -1.45 24.82
C PRO A 7 -7.39 -1.67 25.37
N GLU A 8 -8.15 -0.60 25.57
CA GLU A 8 -9.54 -0.60 26.02
C GLU A 8 -10.54 -1.04 24.93
N TYR A 9 -10.12 -1.04 23.65
CA TYR A 9 -10.97 -1.47 22.53
C TYR A 9 -10.58 -2.87 22.03
N PRO A 10 -11.54 -3.78 21.85
CA PRO A 10 -11.27 -5.07 21.22
C PRO A 10 -10.92 -4.86 19.75
N LEU A 11 -9.84 -5.49 19.30
CA LEU A 11 -9.37 -5.43 17.92
C LEU A 11 -9.70 -6.72 17.18
N TYR A 12 -10.47 -6.60 16.12
CA TYR A 12 -10.77 -7.66 15.15
C TYR A 12 -10.01 -7.38 13.85
N ARG A 13 -9.55 -8.44 13.21
CA ARG A 13 -8.82 -8.32 11.94
C ARG A 13 -9.54 -9.11 10.86
N ALA A 14 -9.79 -8.45 9.74
CA ALA A 14 -10.31 -9.07 8.53
C ALA A 14 -9.38 -8.82 7.34
N TRP A 15 -9.30 -9.79 6.44
CA TRP A 15 -8.54 -9.64 5.20
C TRP A 15 -9.46 -9.75 3.99
N THR A 16 -9.28 -8.83 3.05
CA THR A 16 -10.11 -8.75 1.85
C THR A 16 -9.71 -9.74 0.76
N SER A 17 -8.40 -10.09 0.67
CA SER A 17 -7.91 -11.02 -0.35
C SER A 17 -8.25 -12.48 -0.04
N PRO A 18 -9.17 -13.14 -0.80
CA PRO A 18 -9.47 -14.55 -0.60
C PRO A 18 -8.27 -15.45 -0.95
N ARG A 19 -7.45 -15.05 -1.94
CA ARG A 19 -6.25 -15.77 -2.33
C ARG A 19 -5.24 -15.85 -1.19
N ILE A 20 -4.96 -14.74 -0.52
CA ILE A 20 -3.99 -14.71 0.59
C ILE A 20 -4.55 -15.46 1.80
N ARG A 21 -5.84 -15.34 2.11
CA ARG A 21 -6.48 -16.12 3.19
C ARG A 21 -6.37 -17.62 2.93
N ALA A 22 -6.66 -18.07 1.72
CA ALA A 22 -6.52 -19.48 1.32
C ALA A 22 -5.06 -19.97 1.42
N LYS A 23 -4.08 -19.16 0.97
CA LYS A 23 -2.64 -19.47 1.06
C LYS A 23 -2.20 -19.68 2.51
N LEU A 24 -2.62 -18.81 3.43
CA LEU A 24 -2.28 -18.92 4.85
C LEU A 24 -2.98 -20.11 5.53
N GLN A 25 -4.24 -20.37 5.20
CA GLN A 25 -4.96 -21.53 5.69
C GLN A 25 -4.28 -22.83 5.25
N GLN A 26 -3.86 -22.92 4.00
CA GLN A 26 -3.20 -24.11 3.45
C GLN A 26 -1.77 -24.29 4.01
N ARG A 27 -0.98 -23.21 4.08
CA ARG A 27 0.42 -23.27 4.48
C ARG A 27 0.60 -23.42 5.99
N ASP A 28 -0.16 -22.65 6.78
CA ASP A 28 0.08 -22.46 8.20
C ASP A 28 -1.09 -22.97 9.07
N GLY A 29 -2.20 -23.39 8.47
CA GLY A 29 -3.42 -23.76 9.21
C GLY A 29 -4.11 -22.57 9.88
N ILE A 30 -3.75 -21.32 9.48
CA ILE A 30 -4.27 -20.10 10.11
C ILE A 30 -5.53 -19.66 9.38
N HIS A 31 -6.67 -19.67 10.08
CA HIS A 31 -7.88 -19.03 9.62
C HIS A 31 -7.85 -17.53 9.90
N ILE A 32 -8.03 -16.73 8.87
CA ILE A 32 -8.19 -15.27 8.98
C ILE A 32 -9.56 -14.91 8.43
N MET A 33 -10.35 -14.26 9.27
CA MET A 33 -11.70 -13.82 8.91
C MET A 33 -11.68 -12.91 7.68
N ASP A 34 -12.71 -13.03 6.86
CA ASP A 34 -13.07 -11.96 5.94
C ASP A 34 -13.96 -10.91 6.63
N ILE A 35 -14.45 -9.95 5.86
CA ILE A 35 -15.24 -8.86 6.40
C ILE A 35 -16.58 -9.37 6.95
N ASP A 36 -17.24 -10.26 6.22
CA ASP A 36 -18.55 -10.78 6.62
C ASP A 36 -18.44 -11.63 7.90
N GLU A 37 -17.39 -12.45 8.00
CA GLU A 37 -17.06 -13.23 9.20
C GLU A 37 -16.76 -12.32 10.40
N ALA A 38 -15.93 -11.28 10.20
CA ALA A 38 -15.57 -10.35 11.26
C ALA A 38 -16.77 -9.53 11.75
N MET A 39 -17.62 -9.03 10.86
CA MET A 39 -18.85 -8.30 11.22
C MET A 39 -19.84 -9.21 11.95
N THR A 40 -19.96 -10.47 11.53
CA THR A 40 -20.78 -11.47 12.22
C THR A 40 -20.26 -11.77 13.62
N GLN A 41 -18.95 -11.91 13.77
CA GLN A 41 -18.31 -12.15 15.06
C GLN A 41 -18.48 -10.97 16.02
N LEU A 42 -18.26 -9.72 15.52
CA LEU A 42 -18.51 -8.49 16.30
C LEU A 42 -19.92 -8.43 16.86
N LYS A 43 -20.91 -8.79 16.05
CA LYS A 43 -22.32 -8.87 16.47
C LYS A 43 -22.52 -9.93 17.53
N ALA A 44 -21.95 -11.13 17.35
CA ALA A 44 -22.06 -12.25 18.30
C ALA A 44 -21.44 -11.91 19.66
N ASP A 45 -20.34 -11.14 19.66
CA ASP A 45 -19.66 -10.68 20.88
C ASP A 45 -20.35 -9.47 21.54
N GLY A 46 -21.51 -9.04 21.02
CA GLY A 46 -22.32 -7.96 21.61
C GLY A 46 -21.77 -6.57 21.35
N ILE A 47 -20.83 -6.39 20.42
CA ILE A 47 -20.29 -5.08 20.06
C ILE A 47 -21.40 -4.30 19.33
N ARG A 48 -21.61 -3.07 19.76
CA ARG A 48 -22.68 -2.19 19.24
C ARG A 48 -22.17 -1.06 18.37
N ASN A 49 -20.94 -0.62 18.61
CA ASN A 49 -20.31 0.48 17.89
C ASN A 49 -19.02 -0.02 17.25
N VAL A 50 -18.87 0.14 15.96
CA VAL A 50 -17.76 -0.39 15.18
C VAL A 50 -17.05 0.75 14.47
N VAL A 51 -15.71 0.77 14.58
CA VAL A 51 -14.84 1.59 13.74
C VAL A 51 -14.04 0.66 12.84
N VAL A 52 -14.14 0.85 11.55
CA VAL A 52 -13.40 0.08 10.54
C VAL A 52 -12.26 0.95 10.02
N GLN A 53 -11.02 0.54 10.30
CA GLN A 53 -9.83 1.19 9.79
C GLN A 53 -9.24 0.37 8.64
N PRO A 54 -9.35 0.83 7.39
CA PRO A 54 -8.68 0.18 6.27
C PRO A 54 -7.16 0.41 6.36
N THR A 55 -6.40 -0.60 5.95
CA THR A 55 -4.94 -0.52 5.83
C THR A 55 -4.55 -0.46 4.35
N TYR A 56 -5.19 0.42 3.60
CA TYR A 56 -4.89 0.72 2.20
C TYR A 56 -4.14 2.03 2.08
N VAL A 57 -3.21 2.10 1.14
CA VAL A 57 -2.52 3.35 0.77
C VAL A 57 -3.51 4.28 0.05
N ILE A 58 -4.24 3.73 -0.92
CA ILE A 58 -5.18 4.45 -1.78
C ILE A 58 -6.61 3.92 -1.64
N THR A 59 -7.60 4.72 -2.06
CA THR A 59 -8.98 4.30 -2.19
C THR A 59 -9.21 3.72 -3.59
N GLY A 60 -8.95 2.41 -3.73
CA GLY A 60 -9.12 1.66 -4.97
C GLY A 60 -10.27 0.66 -4.89
N PHE A 61 -10.35 -0.26 -5.86
CA PHE A 61 -11.41 -1.28 -5.95
C PHE A 61 -11.58 -2.11 -4.67
N GLU A 62 -10.47 -2.49 -4.00
CA GLU A 62 -10.53 -3.24 -2.75
C GLU A 62 -11.15 -2.43 -1.61
N SER A 63 -10.85 -1.13 -1.55
CA SER A 63 -11.44 -0.22 -0.58
C SER A 63 -12.95 -0.09 -0.80
N ASP A 64 -13.37 0.05 -2.04
CA ASP A 64 -14.80 0.17 -2.38
C ASP A 64 -15.56 -1.12 -2.08
N ALA A 65 -15.01 -2.27 -2.47
CA ALA A 65 -15.60 -3.57 -2.14
C ALA A 65 -15.65 -3.82 -0.62
N MET A 66 -14.65 -3.38 0.14
CA MET A 66 -14.64 -3.43 1.60
C MET A 66 -15.77 -2.58 2.17
N LYS A 67 -15.92 -1.33 1.72
CA LYS A 67 -16.98 -0.41 2.17
C LYS A 67 -18.36 -1.00 1.92
N GLU A 68 -18.59 -1.54 0.72
CA GLU A 68 -19.86 -2.19 0.36
C GLU A 68 -20.21 -3.33 1.33
N LYS A 69 -19.26 -4.24 1.59
CA LYS A 69 -19.46 -5.35 2.52
C LYS A 69 -19.75 -4.88 3.95
N VAL A 70 -18.98 -3.94 4.47
CA VAL A 70 -19.19 -3.38 5.81
C VAL A 70 -20.58 -2.76 5.92
N LEU A 71 -21.00 -1.97 4.92
CA LEU A 71 -22.30 -1.29 4.91
C LEU A 71 -23.47 -2.27 4.83
N ALA A 72 -23.29 -3.46 4.25
CA ALA A 72 -24.33 -4.50 4.23
C ALA A 72 -24.71 -4.96 5.66
N HIS A 73 -23.78 -4.88 6.61
CA HIS A 73 -23.98 -5.22 8.01
C HIS A 73 -24.39 -4.04 8.90
N LYS A 74 -24.45 -2.81 8.36
CA LYS A 74 -24.69 -1.58 9.16
C LYS A 74 -25.88 -1.66 10.09
N LYS A 75 -26.98 -2.30 9.66
CA LYS A 75 -28.24 -2.44 10.45
C LYS A 75 -28.09 -3.29 11.71
N ASP A 76 -27.00 -4.06 11.82
CA ASP A 76 -26.76 -4.94 12.97
C ASP A 76 -26.09 -4.21 14.15
N PHE A 77 -25.69 -2.94 13.96
CA PHE A 77 -24.97 -2.13 14.91
C PHE A 77 -25.65 -0.78 15.17
N ASP A 78 -25.36 -0.17 16.32
CA ASP A 78 -25.84 1.17 16.65
C ASP A 78 -25.08 2.23 15.84
N SER A 79 -23.79 2.02 15.64
CA SER A 79 -22.97 2.84 14.75
C SER A 79 -21.89 2.03 14.03
N VAL A 80 -21.65 2.38 12.78
CA VAL A 80 -20.52 1.88 11.97
C VAL A 80 -19.86 3.09 11.33
N ILE A 81 -18.61 3.33 11.73
CA ILE A 81 -17.74 4.36 11.14
C ILE A 81 -16.69 3.66 10.30
N ILE A 82 -16.57 4.05 9.04
CA ILE A 82 -15.51 3.58 8.15
C ILE A 82 -14.54 4.73 7.97
N CYS A 83 -13.30 4.54 8.40
CA CYS A 83 -12.23 5.50 8.20
C CYS A 83 -11.72 5.48 6.76
N ASP A 84 -11.03 6.52 6.38
CA ASP A 84 -10.43 6.63 5.06
C ASP A 84 -9.13 5.80 4.93
N SER A 85 -8.72 5.58 3.68
CA SER A 85 -7.39 5.07 3.35
C SER A 85 -6.31 6.08 3.77
N LEU A 86 -5.02 5.70 3.70
CA LEU A 86 -3.92 6.54 4.18
C LEU A 86 -3.83 7.88 3.44
N MET A 87 -4.04 7.89 2.13
CA MET A 87 -3.87 9.08 1.31
C MET A 87 -5.13 9.39 0.48
N VAL A 88 -6.00 10.22 1.04
CA VAL A 88 -7.24 10.67 0.40
C VAL A 88 -7.17 12.17 0.08
N THR A 89 -6.72 12.97 1.04
CA THR A 89 -6.64 14.42 0.90
C THR A 89 -5.26 14.87 0.40
N LYS A 90 -5.18 16.12 -0.08
CA LYS A 90 -3.90 16.72 -0.40
C LYS A 90 -2.97 16.79 0.82
N GLN A 91 -3.53 17.10 1.98
CA GLN A 91 -2.76 17.17 3.23
C GLN A 91 -2.16 15.80 3.60
N ASP A 92 -2.93 14.70 3.47
CA ASP A 92 -2.41 13.35 3.73
C ASP A 92 -1.19 13.03 2.85
N LYS A 93 -1.27 13.39 1.55
CA LYS A 93 -0.18 13.18 0.60
C LYS A 93 1.08 13.99 0.98
N GLU A 94 0.90 15.25 1.37
CA GLU A 94 1.98 16.12 1.82
C GLU A 94 2.63 15.58 3.12
N GLU A 95 1.83 15.14 4.09
CA GLU A 95 2.31 14.56 5.34
C GLU A 95 3.07 13.24 5.10
N VAL A 96 2.57 12.37 4.23
CA VAL A 96 3.26 11.13 3.84
C VAL A 96 4.56 11.43 3.10
N CYS A 97 4.56 12.38 2.17
CA CYS A 97 5.78 12.82 1.48
C CYS A 97 6.86 13.30 2.46
N GLN A 98 6.49 14.12 3.43
CA GLN A 98 7.40 14.62 4.46
C GLN A 98 7.89 13.50 5.39
N ALA A 99 7.01 12.59 5.78
CA ALA A 99 7.39 11.44 6.62
C ALA A 99 8.39 10.52 5.92
N ILE A 100 8.19 10.26 4.63
CA ILE A 100 9.15 9.50 3.80
C ILE A 100 10.49 10.22 3.74
N ALA A 101 10.49 11.50 3.48
CA ALA A 101 11.72 12.29 3.38
C ALA A 101 12.47 12.45 4.72
N GLN A 102 11.81 12.24 5.85
CA GLN A 102 12.45 12.18 7.16
C GLN A 102 13.14 10.84 7.43
N GLU A 103 12.65 9.77 6.80
CA GLU A 103 13.20 8.41 6.98
C GLU A 103 14.30 8.09 5.96
N TYR A 104 14.13 8.54 4.72
CA TYR A 104 15.01 8.21 3.60
C TYR A 104 15.82 9.44 3.17
N HIS A 105 17.13 9.29 3.12
CA HIS A 105 18.07 10.36 2.79
C HIS A 105 19.06 9.88 1.72
N PRO A 106 18.63 9.61 0.47
CA PRO A 106 19.57 9.24 -0.59
C PRO A 106 20.55 10.39 -0.86
N ASP A 107 21.81 10.05 -1.10
CA ASP A 107 22.81 11.04 -1.48
C ASP A 107 22.46 11.70 -2.82
N SER A 108 23.10 12.83 -3.13
CA SER A 108 22.73 13.66 -4.30
C SER A 108 22.92 12.98 -5.65
N ASP A 109 23.75 11.94 -5.71
CA ASP A 109 24.03 11.10 -6.88
C ASP A 109 23.33 9.73 -6.82
N GLU A 110 22.45 9.53 -5.84
CA GLU A 110 21.65 8.34 -5.69
C GLU A 110 20.18 8.64 -5.98
N ILE A 111 19.45 7.63 -6.46
CA ILE A 111 18.00 7.67 -6.67
C ILE A 111 17.33 6.72 -5.70
N LEU A 112 16.23 7.17 -5.08
CA LEU A 112 15.31 6.32 -4.37
C LEU A 112 14.03 6.18 -5.19
N LEU A 113 13.75 4.97 -5.66
CA LEU A 113 12.58 4.64 -6.46
C LEU A 113 11.62 3.79 -5.63
N PHE A 114 10.45 4.33 -5.35
CA PHE A 114 9.38 3.64 -4.66
C PHE A 114 8.53 2.81 -5.62
N MET A 115 8.24 1.58 -5.25
CA MET A 115 7.33 0.68 -5.95
C MET A 115 5.95 0.71 -5.32
N GLY A 116 4.97 1.31 -5.98
CA GLY A 116 3.55 1.16 -5.67
C GLY A 116 2.94 -0.07 -6.34
N HIS A 117 1.75 -0.49 -5.89
CA HIS A 117 1.03 -1.61 -6.52
C HIS A 117 0.59 -1.26 -7.95
N GLY A 118 0.04 -0.07 -8.12
CA GLY A 118 -0.67 0.31 -9.34
C GLY A 118 -2.11 -0.24 -9.35
N THR A 119 -2.93 0.29 -10.22
CA THR A 119 -4.33 -0.12 -10.40
C THR A 119 -4.93 0.51 -11.64
N GLU A 120 -5.94 -0.11 -12.23
CA GLU A 120 -6.78 0.50 -13.28
C GLU A 120 -7.84 1.49 -12.72
N HIS A 121 -7.94 1.60 -11.40
CA HIS A 121 -8.83 2.56 -10.76
C HIS A 121 -8.29 4.00 -10.91
N VAL A 122 -9.18 5.00 -10.95
CA VAL A 122 -8.81 6.43 -11.02
C VAL A 122 -7.85 6.87 -9.90
N ALA A 123 -7.85 6.19 -8.76
CA ALA A 123 -6.90 6.42 -7.67
C ALA A 123 -5.42 6.17 -8.05
N ASN A 124 -5.15 5.58 -9.22
CA ASN A 124 -3.79 5.40 -9.73
C ASN A 124 -3.05 6.73 -9.97
N GLU A 125 -3.78 7.82 -10.19
CA GLU A 125 -3.24 9.18 -10.32
C GLU A 125 -2.44 9.62 -9.08
N LEU A 126 -2.63 8.95 -7.95
CA LEU A 126 -1.84 9.23 -6.75
C LEU A 126 -0.34 9.05 -6.98
N TYR A 127 0.09 8.04 -7.74
CA TYR A 127 1.51 7.74 -7.90
C TYR A 127 2.27 8.84 -8.67
N PRO A 128 1.81 9.30 -9.85
CA PRO A 128 2.41 10.48 -10.49
C PRO A 128 2.28 11.75 -9.63
N GLU A 129 1.18 11.95 -8.89
CA GLU A 129 1.06 13.08 -7.96
C GLU A 129 2.11 13.05 -6.85
N MET A 130 2.43 11.88 -6.30
CA MET A 130 3.49 11.74 -5.30
C MET A 130 4.88 12.01 -5.88
N ASP A 131 5.16 11.54 -7.11
CA ASP A 131 6.40 11.85 -7.83
C ASP A 131 6.60 13.38 -8.00
N GLU A 132 5.52 14.11 -8.33
CA GLU A 132 5.55 15.57 -8.42
C GLU A 132 5.67 16.25 -7.04
N LEU A 133 5.05 15.70 -5.99
CA LEU A 133 5.17 16.22 -4.63
C LEU A 133 6.61 16.10 -4.09
N PHE A 134 7.30 14.99 -4.34
CA PHE A 134 8.71 14.87 -3.98
C PHE A 134 9.54 16.01 -4.59
N LYS A 135 9.37 16.29 -5.88
CA LYS A 135 10.04 17.38 -6.57
C LYS A 135 9.67 18.76 -6.00
N HIS A 136 8.37 18.96 -5.73
CA HIS A 136 7.86 20.22 -5.18
C HIS A 136 8.50 20.55 -3.82
N PHE A 137 8.73 19.53 -2.98
CA PHE A 137 9.39 19.69 -1.68
C PHE A 137 10.93 19.64 -1.74
N GLY A 138 11.51 19.56 -2.96
CA GLY A 138 12.96 19.58 -3.17
C GLY A 138 13.63 18.20 -3.12
N TYR A 139 12.88 17.12 -3.08
CA TYR A 139 13.39 15.74 -3.09
C TYR A 139 13.48 15.21 -4.53
N SER A 140 14.33 15.86 -5.35
CA SER A 140 14.42 15.60 -6.79
C SER A 140 14.99 14.22 -7.16
N ASN A 141 15.56 13.51 -6.19
CA ASN A 141 16.10 12.16 -6.32
C ASN A 141 15.20 11.08 -5.70
N MET A 142 13.97 11.43 -5.31
CA MET A 142 12.94 10.48 -4.90
C MET A 142 11.87 10.36 -5.99
N HIS A 143 11.54 9.14 -6.36
CA HIS A 143 10.62 8.86 -7.46
C HIS A 143 9.62 7.77 -7.14
N MET A 144 8.54 7.75 -7.88
CA MET A 144 7.50 6.73 -7.82
C MET A 144 7.44 5.93 -9.11
N GLY A 145 7.06 4.67 -9.00
CA GLY A 145 6.62 3.83 -10.09
C GLY A 145 5.64 2.79 -9.57
N THR A 146 5.03 2.02 -10.46
CA THR A 146 4.02 1.01 -10.11
C THR A 146 4.31 -0.32 -10.78
N VAL A 147 3.89 -1.43 -10.13
CA VAL A 147 3.95 -2.77 -10.72
C VAL A 147 2.94 -2.88 -11.88
N GLU A 148 1.73 -2.35 -11.67
CA GLU A 148 0.65 -2.38 -12.65
C GLU A 148 0.36 -0.98 -13.20
N GLY A 149 -0.12 -0.92 -14.45
CA GLY A 149 -0.52 0.33 -15.12
C GLY A 149 0.63 1.05 -15.84
N ASP A 150 0.36 2.27 -16.28
CA ASP A 150 1.23 3.02 -17.21
C ASP A 150 2.46 3.68 -16.53
N PHE A 151 2.52 3.68 -15.19
CA PHE A 151 3.61 4.29 -14.42
C PHE A 151 4.69 3.26 -14.03
N SER A 152 5.03 2.39 -14.99
CA SER A 152 5.92 1.24 -14.80
C SER A 152 7.40 1.61 -14.74
N ILE A 153 8.25 0.63 -14.35
CA ILE A 153 9.71 0.79 -14.31
C ILE A 153 10.28 1.16 -15.69
N GLU A 154 9.73 0.59 -16.78
CA GLU A 154 10.20 0.87 -18.13
C GLU A 154 10.06 2.35 -18.47
N SER A 155 8.96 2.98 -18.03
CA SER A 155 8.75 4.42 -18.20
C SER A 155 9.78 5.27 -17.44
N PHE A 156 10.38 4.71 -16.40
CA PHE A 156 11.38 5.38 -15.59
C PHE A 156 12.81 5.20 -16.11
N LEU A 157 13.13 4.10 -16.82
CA LEU A 157 14.48 3.82 -17.34
C LEU A 157 15.02 4.95 -18.23
N ASP A 158 14.17 5.56 -19.06
CA ASP A 158 14.60 6.68 -19.91
C ASP A 158 14.95 7.92 -19.08
N LYS A 159 14.30 8.13 -17.94
CA LYS A 159 14.67 9.20 -17.00
C LYS A 159 16.02 8.90 -16.34
N LEU A 160 16.23 7.64 -15.88
CA LEU A 160 17.49 7.22 -15.28
C LEU A 160 18.70 7.43 -16.20
N LYS A 161 18.57 7.15 -17.50
CA LYS A 161 19.63 7.37 -18.50
C LYS A 161 20.07 8.82 -18.59
N ASN A 162 19.20 9.77 -18.30
CA ASN A 162 19.52 11.19 -18.27
C ASN A 162 20.09 11.65 -16.91
N MET A 163 19.75 10.99 -15.84
CA MET A 163 20.16 11.32 -14.46
C MET A 163 21.56 10.80 -14.13
N HIS A 164 21.94 9.65 -14.71
CA HIS A 164 23.22 8.95 -14.45
C HIS A 164 23.53 8.75 -12.98
N PRO A 165 22.60 8.16 -12.16
CA PRO A 165 22.84 7.97 -10.74
C PRO A 165 23.96 6.95 -10.50
N ALA A 166 24.67 7.11 -9.37
CA ALA A 166 25.65 6.14 -8.91
C ALA A 166 24.98 4.85 -8.41
N HIS A 167 23.82 5.00 -7.75
CA HIS A 167 23.02 3.89 -7.22
C HIS A 167 21.52 4.17 -7.34
N VAL A 168 20.74 3.10 -7.50
CA VAL A 168 19.28 3.13 -7.44
C VAL A 168 18.81 2.26 -6.28
N HIS A 169 18.22 2.88 -5.27
CA HIS A 169 17.61 2.20 -4.14
C HIS A 169 16.15 1.92 -4.44
N LEU A 170 15.71 0.70 -4.17
CA LEU A 170 14.30 0.30 -4.30
C LEU A 170 13.63 0.21 -2.93
N ALA A 171 12.44 0.77 -2.80
CA ALA A 171 11.64 0.65 -1.60
C ALA A 171 10.16 0.40 -1.94
N PRO A 172 9.44 -0.46 -1.20
CA PRO A 172 8.02 -0.68 -1.44
C PRO A 172 7.20 0.50 -0.91
N PHE A 173 6.29 1.03 -1.72
CA PHE A 173 5.27 2.00 -1.31
C PHE A 173 3.98 1.28 -0.98
N MET A 174 4.03 0.44 0.05
CA MET A 174 2.98 -0.47 0.46
C MET A 174 2.97 -0.57 1.98
N ILE A 175 1.77 -0.61 2.60
CA ILE A 175 1.67 -0.80 4.07
C ILE A 175 2.18 -2.18 4.49
N VAL A 176 2.04 -3.17 3.62
CA VAL A 176 2.58 -4.52 3.82
C VAL A 176 3.37 -4.91 2.59
N ALA A 177 4.68 -5.02 2.74
CA ALA A 177 5.56 -5.61 1.74
C ALA A 177 5.28 -7.13 1.66
N GLY A 178 4.68 -7.57 0.56
CA GLY A 178 4.28 -8.94 0.32
C GLY A 178 4.95 -9.53 -0.93
N ASP A 179 4.19 -10.33 -1.68
CA ASP A 179 4.68 -10.99 -2.89
C ASP A 179 5.28 -9.97 -3.89
N HIS A 180 4.71 -8.77 -4.04
CA HIS A 180 5.26 -7.72 -4.91
C HIS A 180 6.66 -7.25 -4.49
N ALA A 181 6.89 -7.02 -3.21
CA ALA A 181 8.20 -6.59 -2.74
C ALA A 181 9.27 -7.70 -2.87
N THR A 182 8.87 -8.97 -2.70
CA THR A 182 9.82 -10.09 -2.75
C THR A 182 10.05 -10.65 -4.15
N ASN A 183 9.07 -10.55 -5.05
CA ASN A 183 9.15 -11.07 -6.41
C ASN A 183 9.34 -9.94 -7.42
N ASP A 184 8.36 -9.04 -7.55
CA ASP A 184 8.37 -8.01 -8.59
C ASP A 184 9.44 -6.93 -8.35
N MET A 185 9.75 -6.60 -7.07
CA MET A 185 10.78 -5.61 -6.76
C MET A 185 12.18 -6.22 -6.68
N SER A 186 12.38 -7.24 -5.84
CA SER A 186 13.71 -7.76 -5.49
C SER A 186 13.94 -9.22 -5.85
N GLY A 187 13.04 -9.82 -6.64
CA GLY A 187 13.15 -11.21 -7.11
C GLY A 187 14.31 -11.40 -8.09
N GLU A 188 14.59 -12.69 -8.37
CA GLU A 188 15.66 -13.08 -9.31
C GLU A 188 15.12 -13.27 -10.75
N ASP A 189 13.80 -13.13 -10.97
CA ASP A 189 13.19 -13.26 -12.28
C ASP A 189 13.59 -12.07 -13.17
N ASP A 190 13.67 -12.28 -14.46
CA ASP A 190 14.14 -11.29 -15.44
C ASP A 190 13.32 -10.01 -15.51
N ASP A 191 12.08 -10.06 -15.06
CA ASP A 191 11.10 -8.98 -15.04
C ASP A 191 11.01 -8.27 -13.69
N SER A 192 11.79 -8.70 -12.68
CA SER A 192 11.88 -7.94 -11.42
C SER A 192 12.58 -6.60 -11.64
N TRP A 193 12.18 -5.58 -10.87
CA TRP A 193 12.79 -4.25 -10.96
C TRP A 193 14.30 -4.28 -10.71
N LYS A 194 14.73 -5.10 -9.74
CA LYS A 194 16.15 -5.34 -9.48
C LYS A 194 16.86 -5.86 -10.74
N SER A 195 16.37 -6.94 -11.35
CA SER A 195 17.00 -7.55 -12.53
C SER A 195 17.00 -6.61 -13.74
N ILE A 196 15.93 -5.84 -13.93
CA ILE A 196 15.83 -4.83 -14.99
C ILE A 196 16.91 -3.74 -14.79
N LEU A 197 17.04 -3.20 -13.58
CA LEU A 197 18.01 -2.15 -13.25
C LEU A 197 19.46 -2.67 -13.36
N GLU A 198 19.75 -3.86 -12.87
CA GLU A 198 21.08 -4.50 -13.00
C GLU A 198 21.48 -4.72 -14.47
N LYS A 199 20.53 -5.09 -15.35
CA LYS A 199 20.78 -5.19 -16.81
C LYS A 199 21.10 -3.86 -17.47
N GLU A 200 20.52 -2.77 -16.95
CA GLU A 200 20.80 -1.41 -17.43
C GLU A 200 22.08 -0.80 -16.80
N GLY A 201 22.72 -1.51 -15.84
CA GLY A 201 24.01 -1.14 -15.27
C GLY A 201 23.94 -0.34 -13.97
N TYR A 202 22.81 -0.40 -13.27
CA TYR A 202 22.61 0.25 -11.96
C TYR A 202 22.77 -0.70 -10.79
#